data_68f620d30bf76a8b847a244646497f7c
#
_entry.id   68f620d30bf76a8b847a244646497f7c
#
_cell.length_a   1.000
_cell.length_b   1.000
_cell.length_c   1.000
_cell.angle_alpha   90.00
_cell.angle_beta   90.00
_cell.angle_gamma   90.00
#
_symmetry.space_group_name_H-M   'P 1'
#
loop_
_entity.id
_entity.type
_entity.pdbx_description
1 polymer ?
#
loop_
_entity_poly.entity_id
_entity_poly.type
_entity_poly.pdbx_seq_one_letter_code
_entity_poly.pdbx_strand_id
1 'polypeptide(L)'
;MNGRAVGLVTHEGGSAVGASAEKLLERAVSCCMLWEDSFYEDGQEIAKRIESYVGYVEPQKCVEIAVRCREKMLLRHAPLLIAVAMLKFPAHRKLVRELLPKIIWRPSEMLETLAIYWKDGKRPIAAQLKNALRDTFGKFNEYQFAKTPDNKAIKLRDLMRLVHPKPESGKEVLYKNIIAGTLPPADTWEVALSAGNDKKHTWNRLIAEGKLGALALFRNLRNMIEADVDHDVIRKAILDADVSKLIPFQMISAAIHAPQFEPQIEQLMFSRLGEMRKLKGKTILLVDVSGSMSSPISDKSERRRCDVAASMAMICRELCEDGYIFIFNDRMGSVPPRRGFALRDLICGTINGGTFLGGALEALRKMFRGKEVARTIVVTDEQSADVVGPPLGLGYMIDVAGYQNGVGYGKWTRISGWSDSVFEFITKLESDHESLV
;
A
#
# COMPACT_ATOMS: atom_id res chain seq x y z
N MET A 1 -16.43 25.88 32.40
CA MET A 1 -15.73 26.63 31.34
C MET A 1 -16.04 25.94 30.03
N ASN A 2 -16.91 26.53 29.20
CA ASN A 2 -17.26 25.99 27.88
C ASN A 2 -16.12 26.27 26.93
N GLY A 3 -15.19 25.33 26.80
CA GLY A 3 -14.23 25.36 25.71
C GLY A 3 -14.97 25.18 24.36
N ARG A 4 -15.01 26.23 23.57
CA ARG A 4 -15.39 26.14 22.15
C ARG A 4 -14.49 25.08 21.54
N ALA A 5 -15.09 23.98 21.06
CA ALA A 5 -14.38 23.02 20.22
C ALA A 5 -13.90 23.81 18.99
N VAL A 6 -12.59 24.00 18.88
CA VAL A 6 -11.99 24.54 17.66
C VAL A 6 -12.33 23.51 16.58
N GLY A 7 -13.14 23.88 15.60
CA GLY A 7 -13.54 22.99 14.53
C GLY A 7 -12.30 22.46 13.81
N LEU A 8 -12.24 21.16 13.56
CA LEU A 8 -11.17 20.56 12.75
C LEU A 8 -11.26 21.12 11.34
N VAL A 9 -10.11 21.49 10.77
CA VAL A 9 -10.02 22.02 9.39
C VAL A 9 -9.09 21.17 8.53
N THR A 10 -9.35 21.15 7.24
CA THR A 10 -8.46 20.58 6.23
C THR A 10 -7.25 21.49 6.03
N HIS A 11 -6.24 21.05 5.27
CA HIS A 11 -5.11 21.90 4.87
C HIS A 11 -5.57 23.15 4.12
N GLU A 12 -6.59 23.03 3.28
CA GLU A 12 -7.18 24.13 2.49
C GLU A 12 -8.20 24.98 3.27
N GLY A 13 -8.31 24.77 4.59
CA GLY A 13 -9.17 25.57 5.47
C GLY A 13 -10.65 25.17 5.48
N GLY A 14 -11.07 24.15 4.76
CA GLY A 14 -12.43 23.60 4.81
C GLY A 14 -12.71 22.84 6.11
N SER A 15 -13.99 22.56 6.41
CA SER A 15 -14.39 21.80 7.59
C SER A 15 -13.98 20.33 7.49
N ALA A 16 -13.18 19.85 8.45
CA ALA A 16 -12.82 18.43 8.58
C ALA A 16 -13.74 17.71 9.58
N VAL A 17 -13.86 16.40 9.44
CA VAL A 17 -14.69 15.55 10.30
C VAL A 17 -13.83 14.82 11.32
N GLY A 18 -14.25 14.83 12.60
CA GLY A 18 -13.60 14.10 13.67
C GLY A 18 -13.76 12.59 13.52
N ALA A 19 -12.74 11.84 13.96
CA ALA A 19 -12.72 10.38 13.89
C ALA A 19 -12.24 9.77 15.22
N SER A 20 -12.61 8.50 15.46
CA SER A 20 -12.09 7.73 16.60
C SER A 20 -10.59 7.46 16.45
N ALA A 21 -9.91 7.19 17.57
CA ALA A 21 -8.49 6.82 17.55
C ALA A 21 -8.20 5.61 16.64
N GLU A 22 -9.10 4.65 16.59
CA GLU A 22 -9.02 3.49 15.69
C GLU A 22 -8.97 3.93 14.22
N LYS A 23 -9.93 4.77 13.79
CA LYS A 23 -9.97 5.30 12.41
C LYS A 23 -8.76 6.18 12.09
N LEU A 24 -8.29 6.95 13.07
CA LEU A 24 -7.09 7.77 12.90
C LEU A 24 -5.82 6.91 12.80
N LEU A 25 -5.73 5.80 13.54
CA LEU A 25 -4.64 4.83 13.40
C LEU A 25 -4.68 4.18 12.02
N GLU A 26 -5.84 3.71 11.57
CA GLU A 26 -6.01 3.16 10.23
C GLU A 26 -5.61 4.15 9.14
N ARG A 27 -6.01 5.41 9.27
CA ARG A 27 -5.63 6.49 8.36
C ARG A 27 -4.11 6.65 8.31
N ALA A 28 -3.48 6.76 9.47
CA ALA A 28 -2.05 7.03 9.57
C ALA A 28 -1.19 5.90 8.98
N VAL A 29 -1.59 4.62 9.17
CA VAL A 29 -0.79 3.47 8.69
C VAL A 29 -1.03 3.11 7.24
N SER A 30 -2.18 3.46 6.68
CA SER A 30 -2.58 2.98 5.35
C SER A 30 -2.02 3.82 4.21
N CYS A 31 -1.83 5.11 4.43
CA CYS A 31 -1.37 6.04 3.39
C CYS A 31 0.07 6.52 3.60
N CYS A 32 0.75 6.11 4.68
CA CYS A 32 2.08 6.63 4.96
C CYS A 32 3.18 5.75 4.37
N MET A 33 4.15 6.40 3.78
CA MET A 33 5.48 5.87 3.52
C MET A 33 6.31 6.20 4.76
N LEU A 34 6.42 5.26 5.70
CA LEU A 34 7.15 5.47 6.95
C LEU A 34 8.59 5.93 6.69
N TRP A 35 9.01 6.95 7.41
CA TRP A 35 10.33 7.58 7.32
C TRP A 35 10.57 8.38 6.03
N GLU A 36 9.52 8.69 5.30
CA GLU A 36 9.54 9.60 4.17
C GLU A 36 8.64 10.78 4.45
N ASP A 37 9.09 11.99 4.08
CA ASP A 37 8.26 13.16 4.20
C ASP A 37 7.17 13.14 3.15
N SER A 38 5.97 13.53 3.53
CA SER A 38 4.86 13.76 2.62
C SER A 38 4.71 15.26 2.37
N PHE A 39 3.93 15.63 1.38
CA PHE A 39 3.65 17.05 1.11
C PHE A 39 3.09 17.81 2.33
N TYR A 40 2.37 17.10 3.22
CA TYR A 40 1.70 17.72 4.36
C TYR A 40 2.36 17.43 5.71
N GLU A 41 3.20 16.43 5.83
CA GLU A 41 3.77 15.97 7.10
C GLU A 41 5.15 15.30 6.93
N ASP A 42 6.02 15.52 7.92
CA ASP A 42 7.28 14.79 8.11
C ASP A 42 7.01 13.31 8.44
N GLY A 43 7.75 12.40 7.83
CA GLY A 43 7.63 10.98 8.07
C GLY A 43 7.90 10.54 9.51
N GLN A 44 8.69 11.30 10.28
CA GLN A 44 8.89 11.06 11.71
C GLN A 44 7.66 11.45 12.53
N GLU A 45 6.98 12.54 12.14
CA GLU A 45 5.73 12.95 12.78
C GLU A 45 4.61 11.94 12.54
N ILE A 46 4.51 11.41 11.33
CA ILE A 46 3.58 10.31 11.02
C ILE A 46 3.85 9.11 11.92
N ALA A 47 5.10 8.70 12.06
CA ALA A 47 5.48 7.58 12.92
C ALA A 47 5.15 7.84 14.40
N LYS A 48 5.42 9.05 14.92
CA LYS A 48 5.04 9.47 16.28
C LYS A 48 3.52 9.44 16.48
N ARG A 49 2.78 9.89 15.48
CA ARG A 49 1.32 9.89 15.48
C ARG A 49 0.75 8.47 15.54
N ILE A 50 1.27 7.53 14.73
CA ILE A 50 0.92 6.11 14.81
C ILE A 50 1.17 5.57 16.21
N GLU A 51 2.36 5.82 16.76
CA GLU A 51 2.73 5.37 18.10
C GLU A 51 1.80 5.93 19.19
N SER A 52 1.36 7.19 19.06
CA SER A 52 0.43 7.79 20.00
C SER A 52 -0.97 7.18 19.95
N TYR A 53 -1.50 6.91 18.75
CA TYR A 53 -2.83 6.34 18.60
C TYR A 53 -2.93 4.91 19.12
N VAL A 54 -1.89 4.10 19.02
CA VAL A 54 -1.87 2.72 19.54
C VAL A 54 -2.28 2.66 21.00
N GLY A 55 -1.91 3.66 21.82
CA GLY A 55 -2.28 3.70 23.24
C GLY A 55 -3.76 3.97 23.52
N TYR A 56 -4.48 4.53 22.57
CA TYR A 56 -5.91 4.86 22.69
C TYR A 56 -6.83 3.87 21.96
N VAL A 57 -6.27 2.91 21.23
CA VAL A 57 -7.00 1.88 20.50
C VAL A 57 -7.02 0.61 21.35
N GLU A 58 -8.13 -0.11 21.32
CA GLU A 58 -8.27 -1.38 22.03
C GLU A 58 -7.20 -2.39 21.53
N PRO A 59 -6.52 -3.15 22.42
CA PRO A 59 -5.39 -4.01 22.07
C PRO A 59 -5.66 -4.98 20.92
N GLN A 60 -6.82 -5.61 20.91
CA GLN A 60 -7.18 -6.57 19.87
C GLN A 60 -7.41 -5.87 18.51
N LYS A 61 -7.93 -4.65 18.52
CA LYS A 61 -8.08 -3.84 17.30
C LYS A 61 -6.74 -3.43 16.71
N CYS A 62 -5.73 -3.13 17.54
CA CYS A 62 -4.36 -2.92 17.05
C CYS A 62 -3.83 -4.15 16.30
N VAL A 63 -4.09 -5.36 16.82
CA VAL A 63 -3.71 -6.63 16.15
C VAL A 63 -4.44 -6.76 14.81
N GLU A 64 -5.76 -6.55 14.78
CA GLU A 64 -6.57 -6.64 13.56
C GLU A 64 -6.09 -5.66 12.48
N ILE A 65 -5.81 -4.41 12.87
CA ILE A 65 -5.27 -3.38 11.96
C ILE A 65 -3.91 -3.82 11.41
N ALA A 66 -2.97 -4.25 12.28
CA ALA A 66 -1.64 -4.67 11.86
C ALA A 66 -1.68 -5.87 10.91
N VAL A 67 -2.49 -6.89 11.19
CA VAL A 67 -2.67 -8.06 10.33
C VAL A 67 -3.29 -7.66 8.99
N ARG A 68 -4.36 -6.86 9.00
CA ARG A 68 -4.99 -6.37 7.77
C ARG A 68 -4.02 -5.55 6.91
N CYS A 69 -3.25 -4.65 7.52
CA CYS A 69 -2.21 -3.90 6.81
C CYS A 69 -1.19 -4.83 6.16
N ARG A 70 -0.84 -5.95 6.81
CA ARG A 70 0.10 -6.91 6.26
C ARG A 70 -0.49 -7.78 5.16
N GLU A 71 -1.65 -8.38 5.41
CA GLU A 71 -2.25 -9.41 4.54
C GLU A 71 -3.02 -8.83 3.36
N LYS A 72 -3.74 -7.72 3.58
CA LYS A 72 -4.60 -7.12 2.56
C LYS A 72 -3.96 -5.95 1.84
N MET A 73 -3.21 -5.12 2.56
CA MET A 73 -2.57 -3.93 1.99
C MET A 73 -1.10 -4.17 1.63
N LEU A 74 -0.53 -5.34 1.97
CA LEU A 74 0.85 -5.75 1.70
C LEU A 74 1.90 -4.76 2.25
N LEU A 75 1.53 -3.96 3.25
CA LEU A 75 2.44 -3.02 3.89
C LEU A 75 3.50 -3.76 4.70
N ARG A 76 4.74 -3.29 4.61
CA ARG A 76 5.88 -3.96 5.24
C ARG A 76 6.20 -3.39 6.62
N HIS A 77 6.35 -2.08 6.73
CA HIS A 77 6.89 -1.45 7.94
C HIS A 77 5.81 -1.00 8.93
N ALA A 78 4.65 -0.53 8.44
CA ALA A 78 3.58 -0.04 9.30
C ALA A 78 3.08 -1.09 10.31
N PRO A 79 2.86 -2.38 9.95
CA PRO A 79 2.51 -3.42 10.91
C PRO A 79 3.59 -3.63 11.99
N LEU A 80 4.87 -3.58 11.60
CA LEU A 80 5.99 -3.72 12.54
C LEU A 80 6.06 -2.56 13.53
N LEU A 81 5.79 -1.34 13.05
CA LEU A 81 5.73 -0.14 13.90
C LEU A 81 4.60 -0.24 14.92
N ILE A 82 3.40 -0.68 14.51
CA ILE A 82 2.29 -0.93 15.44
C ILE A 82 2.71 -1.93 16.52
N ALA A 83 3.28 -3.08 16.11
CA ALA A 83 3.70 -4.12 17.05
C ALA A 83 4.75 -3.61 18.05
N VAL A 84 5.72 -2.81 17.60
CA VAL A 84 6.72 -2.19 18.48
C VAL A 84 6.09 -1.15 19.40
N ALA A 85 5.16 -0.33 18.91
CA ALA A 85 4.45 0.64 19.73
C ALA A 85 3.61 -0.02 20.82
N MET A 86 2.97 -1.16 20.53
CA MET A 86 2.21 -1.97 21.49
C MET A 86 3.04 -2.39 22.71
N LEU A 87 4.37 -2.53 22.58
CA LEU A 87 5.24 -2.87 23.72
C LEU A 87 5.28 -1.81 24.82
N LYS A 88 4.95 -0.56 24.49
CA LYS A 88 4.92 0.56 25.45
C LYS A 88 3.74 0.46 26.43
N PHE A 89 2.68 -0.27 26.08
CA PHE A 89 1.44 -0.33 26.83
C PHE A 89 1.23 -1.71 27.48
N PRO A 90 1.01 -1.82 28.81
CA PRO A 90 0.90 -3.08 29.51
C PRO A 90 -0.18 -4.04 28.95
N ALA A 91 -1.35 -3.51 28.58
CA ALA A 91 -2.45 -4.29 28.03
C ALA A 91 -2.13 -4.86 26.64
N HIS A 92 -1.44 -4.09 25.81
CA HIS A 92 -1.12 -4.44 24.42
C HIS A 92 0.06 -5.40 24.30
N ARG A 93 1.09 -5.22 25.15
CA ARG A 93 2.37 -5.96 25.02
C ARG A 93 2.22 -7.47 25.05
N LYS A 94 1.19 -8.00 25.71
CA LYS A 94 0.92 -9.45 25.79
C LYS A 94 0.63 -10.06 24.41
N LEU A 95 0.00 -9.28 23.53
CA LEU A 95 -0.41 -9.74 22.19
C LEU A 95 0.74 -9.70 21.16
N VAL A 96 1.85 -9.01 21.46
CA VAL A 96 2.96 -8.83 20.50
C VAL A 96 3.62 -10.16 20.14
N ARG A 97 3.70 -11.12 21.10
CA ARG A 97 4.30 -12.43 20.84
C ARG A 97 3.54 -13.21 19.76
N GLU A 98 2.21 -13.11 19.75
CA GLU A 98 1.36 -13.81 18.78
C GLU A 98 1.21 -13.02 17.47
N LEU A 99 1.32 -11.69 17.53
CA LEU A 99 1.20 -10.81 16.39
C LEU A 99 2.40 -10.91 15.44
N LEU A 100 3.61 -10.79 15.95
CA LEU A 100 4.82 -10.70 15.12
C LEU A 100 4.99 -11.87 14.14
N PRO A 101 4.79 -13.15 14.53
CA PRO A 101 4.87 -14.25 13.57
C PRO A 101 3.86 -14.17 12.43
N LYS A 102 2.71 -13.49 12.63
CA LYS A 102 1.68 -13.29 11.58
C LYS A 102 2.11 -12.24 10.56
N ILE A 103 2.73 -11.15 11.01
CA ILE A 103 3.08 -10.00 10.16
C ILE A 103 4.50 -10.04 9.61
N ILE A 104 5.41 -10.85 10.17
CA ILE A 104 6.76 -11.06 9.66
C ILE A 104 6.74 -12.17 8.62
N TRP A 105 7.03 -11.83 7.37
CA TRP A 105 7.02 -12.76 6.22
C TRP A 105 8.41 -13.01 5.64
N ARG A 106 9.43 -12.28 6.10
CA ARG A 106 10.82 -12.39 5.64
C ARG A 106 11.78 -12.29 6.82
N PRO A 107 12.92 -13.01 6.79
CA PRO A 107 13.92 -12.92 7.86
C PRO A 107 14.42 -11.48 8.08
N SER A 108 14.56 -10.68 7.01
CA SER A 108 14.99 -9.28 7.12
C SER A 108 14.03 -8.41 7.95
N GLU A 109 12.76 -8.77 8.02
CA GLU A 109 11.75 -8.03 8.80
C GLU A 109 11.92 -8.23 10.31
N MET A 110 12.54 -9.34 10.74
CA MET A 110 12.97 -9.51 12.14
C MET A 110 14.03 -8.47 12.52
N LEU A 111 14.99 -8.22 11.62
CA LEU A 111 16.05 -7.22 11.82
C LEU A 111 15.46 -5.80 11.84
N GLU A 112 14.52 -5.54 10.94
CA GLU A 112 13.80 -4.26 10.85
C GLU A 112 12.96 -3.99 12.10
N THR A 113 12.28 -5.02 12.62
CA THR A 113 11.53 -4.91 13.89
C THR A 113 12.45 -4.51 15.05
N LEU A 114 13.63 -5.10 15.14
CA LEU A 114 14.61 -4.74 16.15
C LEU A 114 15.20 -3.36 15.93
N ALA A 115 15.43 -2.95 14.68
CA ALA A 115 15.88 -1.59 14.34
C ALA A 115 14.83 -0.53 14.74
N ILE A 116 13.54 -0.78 14.47
CA ILE A 116 12.44 0.09 14.91
C ILE A 116 12.40 0.15 16.45
N TYR A 117 12.60 -0.97 17.13
CA TYR A 117 12.61 -1.01 18.61
C TYR A 117 13.77 -0.21 19.20
N TRP A 118 14.91 -0.15 18.52
CA TRP A 118 16.11 0.58 18.93
C TRP A 118 16.31 1.95 18.27
N LYS A 119 15.30 2.45 17.56
CA LYS A 119 15.44 3.74 16.84
C LYS A 119 15.86 4.91 17.71
N ASP A 120 15.42 4.92 18.97
CA ASP A 120 15.72 5.94 19.97
C ASP A 120 16.91 5.56 20.88
N GLY A 121 17.73 4.60 20.47
CA GLY A 121 18.88 4.10 21.21
C GLY A 121 18.75 2.62 21.62
N LYS A 122 19.88 1.95 21.78
CA LYS A 122 19.92 0.55 22.21
C LYS A 122 19.48 0.42 23.66
N ARG A 123 18.58 -0.52 23.91
CA ARG A 123 18.02 -0.86 25.22
C ARG A 123 17.78 -2.36 25.32
N PRO A 124 17.63 -2.93 26.52
CA PRO A 124 17.27 -4.34 26.71
C PRO A 124 16.02 -4.69 25.93
N ILE A 125 16.04 -5.87 25.27
CA ILE A 125 14.91 -6.33 24.46
C ILE A 125 13.78 -6.77 25.41
N ALA A 126 12.58 -6.21 25.22
CA ALA A 126 11.38 -6.61 25.96
C ALA A 126 11.11 -8.10 25.78
N ALA A 127 10.75 -8.83 26.84
CA ALA A 127 10.57 -10.28 26.84
C ALA A 127 9.59 -10.76 25.75
N GLN A 128 8.49 -10.04 25.53
CA GLN A 128 7.51 -10.38 24.50
C GLN A 128 8.11 -10.27 23.09
N LEU A 129 8.88 -9.21 22.83
CA LEU A 129 9.58 -9.03 21.55
C LEU A 129 10.65 -10.12 21.35
N LYS A 130 11.46 -10.38 22.37
CA LYS A 130 12.49 -11.43 22.32
C LYS A 130 11.89 -12.80 22.01
N ASN A 131 10.81 -13.16 22.70
CA ASN A 131 10.11 -14.42 22.50
C ASN A 131 9.46 -14.49 21.10
N ALA A 132 8.80 -13.43 20.65
CA ALA A 132 8.19 -13.37 19.32
C ALA A 132 9.22 -13.56 18.21
N LEU A 133 10.34 -12.84 18.26
CA LEU A 133 11.42 -12.96 17.28
C LEU A 133 12.04 -14.35 17.30
N ARG A 134 12.25 -14.94 18.50
CA ARG A 134 12.74 -16.32 18.65
C ARG A 134 11.78 -17.32 18.00
N ASP A 135 10.49 -17.22 18.28
CA ASP A 135 9.46 -18.14 17.78
C ASP A 135 9.29 -17.99 16.26
N THR A 136 9.64 -16.82 15.68
CA THR A 136 9.55 -16.55 14.22
C THR A 136 10.69 -17.22 13.43
N PHE A 137 11.85 -17.51 14.02
CA PHE A 137 12.97 -18.12 13.30
C PHE A 137 12.62 -19.45 12.63
N GLY A 138 11.86 -20.31 13.30
CA GLY A 138 11.43 -21.60 12.77
C GLY A 138 10.60 -21.52 11.47
N LYS A 139 10.02 -20.36 11.19
CA LYS A 139 9.15 -20.11 10.03
C LYS A 139 9.91 -20.16 8.69
N PHE A 140 11.23 -19.92 8.68
CA PHE A 140 12.00 -19.68 7.46
C PHE A 140 12.91 -20.84 7.11
N ASN A 141 13.16 -21.01 5.79
CA ASN A 141 14.11 -21.96 5.23
C ASN A 141 15.46 -21.31 4.86
N GLU A 142 16.42 -22.12 4.44
CA GLU A 142 17.77 -21.69 4.09
C GLU A 142 17.78 -20.63 2.98
N TYR A 143 17.00 -20.83 1.93
CA TYR A 143 16.90 -19.88 0.81
C TYR A 143 16.41 -18.50 1.25
N GLN A 144 15.42 -18.45 2.15
CA GLN A 144 14.89 -17.20 2.69
C GLN A 144 15.91 -16.47 3.58
N PHE A 145 16.69 -17.21 4.37
CA PHE A 145 17.79 -16.63 5.15
C PHE A 145 18.93 -16.14 4.24
N ALA A 146 19.30 -16.92 3.23
CA ALA A 146 20.37 -16.57 2.28
C ALA A 146 20.04 -15.29 1.46
N LYS A 147 18.77 -14.96 1.28
CA LYS A 147 18.32 -13.70 0.68
C LYS A 147 18.42 -12.49 1.59
N THR A 148 18.70 -12.68 2.87
CA THR A 148 18.75 -11.56 3.83
C THR A 148 20.09 -10.85 3.73
N PRO A 149 20.15 -9.56 3.34
CA PRO A 149 21.40 -8.84 3.20
C PRO A 149 22.17 -8.75 4.52
N ASP A 150 23.48 -9.03 4.49
CA ASP A 150 24.38 -8.94 5.66
C ASP A 150 25.02 -7.55 5.83
N ASN A 151 24.62 -6.58 5.01
CA ASN A 151 25.13 -5.21 4.98
C ASN A 151 24.40 -4.23 5.91
N LYS A 152 23.43 -4.71 6.71
CA LYS A 152 22.66 -3.89 7.66
C LYS A 152 23.41 -3.75 8.99
N ALA A 153 23.08 -2.70 9.74
CA ALA A 153 23.63 -2.43 11.06
C ALA A 153 23.38 -3.57 12.08
N ILE A 154 22.30 -4.33 11.91
CA ILE A 154 21.97 -5.53 12.70
C ILE A 154 22.02 -6.71 11.75
N LYS A 155 22.92 -7.67 12.03
CA LYS A 155 23.08 -8.88 11.24
C LYS A 155 22.20 -10.00 11.77
N LEU A 156 21.86 -10.97 10.93
CA LEU A 156 21.06 -12.13 11.31
C LEU A 156 21.68 -12.93 12.45
N ARG A 157 23.03 -13.13 12.42
CA ARG A 157 23.78 -13.78 13.47
C ARG A 157 23.71 -13.06 14.83
N ASP A 158 23.65 -11.71 14.80
CA ASP A 158 23.56 -10.92 16.02
C ASP A 158 22.18 -11.08 16.64
N LEU A 159 21.14 -11.06 15.82
CA LEU A 159 19.77 -11.36 16.29
C LEU A 159 19.67 -12.77 16.88
N MET A 160 20.24 -13.79 16.23
CA MET A 160 20.25 -15.16 16.76
C MET A 160 20.92 -15.23 18.14
N ARG A 161 22.06 -14.55 18.32
CA ARG A 161 22.74 -14.47 19.62
C ARG A 161 21.95 -13.74 20.70
N LEU A 162 21.05 -12.84 20.32
CA LEU A 162 20.19 -12.10 21.25
C LEU A 162 18.95 -12.88 21.67
N VAL A 163 18.31 -13.60 20.74
CA VAL A 163 17.02 -14.26 21.00
C VAL A 163 17.12 -15.74 21.30
N HIS A 164 18.28 -16.38 20.98
CA HIS A 164 18.57 -17.80 21.21
C HIS A 164 17.49 -18.74 20.66
N PRO A 165 17.21 -18.76 19.33
CA PRO A 165 16.24 -19.66 18.76
C PRO A 165 16.76 -21.11 18.87
N LYS A 166 15.87 -22.02 19.24
CA LYS A 166 16.18 -23.44 19.21
C LYS A 166 15.89 -23.96 17.81
N PRO A 167 16.82 -24.67 17.14
CA PRO A 167 16.54 -25.25 15.85
C PRO A 167 15.47 -26.35 15.99
N GLU A 168 14.54 -26.39 15.05
CA GLU A 168 13.69 -27.54 14.82
C GLU A 168 14.53 -28.66 14.19
N SER A 169 14.07 -29.92 14.30
CA SER A 169 14.76 -31.09 13.71
C SER A 169 15.07 -30.85 12.23
N GLY A 170 16.33 -30.99 11.86
CA GLY A 170 16.86 -30.78 10.51
C GLY A 170 17.32 -29.32 10.21
N LYS A 171 17.16 -28.38 11.14
CA LYS A 171 17.63 -26.97 10.96
C LYS A 171 18.93 -26.68 11.74
N GLU A 172 19.56 -27.65 12.36
CA GLU A 172 20.76 -27.48 13.19
C GLU A 172 21.94 -26.96 12.35
N VAL A 173 22.15 -27.53 11.17
CA VAL A 173 23.23 -27.14 10.25
C VAL A 173 22.96 -25.71 9.72
N LEU A 174 21.73 -25.42 9.35
CA LEU A 174 21.32 -24.09 8.91
C LEU A 174 21.63 -23.00 9.95
N TYR A 175 21.29 -23.25 11.21
CA TYR A 175 21.54 -22.29 12.30
C TYR A 175 23.05 -22.13 12.59
N LYS A 176 23.81 -23.20 12.49
CA LYS A 176 25.29 -23.12 12.58
C LYS A 176 25.87 -22.27 11.46
N ASN A 177 25.41 -22.44 10.21
CA ASN A 177 25.85 -21.66 9.05
C ASN A 177 25.49 -20.17 9.18
N ILE A 178 24.31 -19.85 9.71
CA ILE A 178 23.92 -18.45 9.96
C ILE A 178 24.88 -17.81 10.98
N ILE A 179 25.19 -18.50 12.09
CA ILE A 179 26.08 -17.97 13.13
C ILE A 179 27.50 -17.82 12.60
N ALA A 180 27.97 -18.78 11.81
CA ALA A 180 29.30 -18.76 11.20
C ALA A 180 29.41 -17.74 10.04
N GLY A 181 28.28 -17.31 9.46
CA GLY A 181 28.27 -16.46 8.25
C GLY A 181 28.67 -17.20 6.98
N THR A 182 28.43 -18.52 6.93
CA THR A 182 28.80 -19.41 5.83
C THR A 182 27.60 -19.87 5.00
N LEU A 183 26.46 -19.18 5.10
CA LEU A 183 25.32 -19.46 4.23
C LEU A 183 25.71 -19.26 2.76
N PRO A 184 25.46 -20.23 1.87
CA PRO A 184 25.68 -20.02 0.44
C PRO A 184 24.79 -18.90 -0.06
N PRO A 185 25.29 -18.03 -0.96
CA PRO A 185 24.50 -16.95 -1.52
C PRO A 185 23.31 -17.53 -2.33
N ALA A 186 22.14 -16.90 -2.21
CA ALA A 186 20.98 -17.32 -2.98
C ALA A 186 21.16 -16.95 -4.47
N ASP A 187 20.80 -17.86 -5.38
CA ASP A 187 20.80 -17.56 -6.83
C ASP A 187 19.60 -16.66 -7.17
N THR A 188 19.80 -15.36 -7.03
CA THR A 188 18.82 -14.34 -7.32
C THR A 188 19.42 -13.25 -8.19
N TRP A 189 18.56 -12.49 -8.85
CA TRP A 189 19.01 -11.37 -9.67
C TRP A 189 19.78 -10.33 -8.83
N GLU A 190 19.38 -10.08 -7.59
CA GLU A 190 20.07 -9.15 -6.68
C GLU A 190 21.50 -9.60 -6.41
N VAL A 191 21.69 -10.88 -6.09
CA VAL A 191 23.02 -11.45 -5.81
C VAL A 191 23.88 -11.47 -7.07
N ALA A 192 23.33 -11.93 -8.20
CA ALA A 192 24.06 -12.03 -9.46
C ALA A 192 24.55 -10.68 -9.97
N LEU A 193 23.71 -9.63 -9.90
CA LEU A 193 24.07 -8.28 -10.30
C LEU A 193 25.05 -7.62 -9.32
N SER A 194 24.88 -7.86 -8.02
CA SER A 194 25.79 -7.34 -6.99
C SER A 194 27.18 -7.98 -7.06
N ALA A 195 27.29 -9.18 -7.60
CA ALA A 195 28.56 -9.86 -7.85
C ALA A 195 29.34 -9.30 -9.07
N GLY A 196 28.79 -8.30 -9.78
CA GLY A 196 29.41 -7.69 -10.94
C GLY A 196 29.31 -8.50 -12.23
N ASN A 197 28.42 -9.49 -12.28
CA ASN A 197 28.19 -10.26 -13.50
C ASN A 197 27.62 -9.36 -14.61
N ASP A 198 27.85 -9.77 -15.86
CA ASP A 198 27.26 -9.08 -17.03
C ASP A 198 25.73 -9.06 -16.90
N LYS A 199 25.19 -7.83 -16.96
CA LYS A 199 23.76 -7.61 -16.70
C LYS A 199 22.88 -8.24 -17.76
N LYS A 200 23.23 -8.06 -19.05
CA LYS A 200 22.45 -8.63 -20.18
C LYS A 200 22.42 -10.15 -20.10
N HIS A 201 23.58 -10.77 -19.91
CA HIS A 201 23.70 -12.22 -19.79
C HIS A 201 22.93 -12.73 -18.57
N THR A 202 23.02 -12.05 -17.43
CA THR A 202 22.30 -12.42 -16.20
C THR A 202 20.80 -12.41 -16.41
N TRP A 203 20.24 -11.33 -17.00
CA TRP A 203 18.80 -11.25 -17.24
C TRP A 203 18.33 -12.33 -18.21
N ASN A 204 19.02 -12.53 -19.35
CA ASN A 204 18.68 -13.57 -20.32
C ASN A 204 18.70 -14.97 -19.69
N ARG A 205 19.71 -15.29 -18.87
CA ARG A 205 19.79 -16.57 -18.15
C ARG A 205 18.62 -16.76 -17.20
N LEU A 206 18.32 -15.78 -16.34
CA LEU A 206 17.24 -15.88 -15.35
C LEU A 206 15.86 -16.01 -16.00
N ILE A 207 15.63 -15.34 -17.14
CA ILE A 207 14.40 -15.49 -17.93
C ILE A 207 14.33 -16.90 -18.52
N ALA A 208 15.40 -17.36 -19.20
CA ALA A 208 15.43 -18.66 -19.86
C ALA A 208 15.29 -19.84 -18.87
N GLU A 209 15.85 -19.71 -17.66
CA GLU A 209 15.78 -20.73 -16.61
C GLU A 209 14.48 -20.65 -15.78
N GLY A 210 13.56 -19.72 -16.08
CA GLY A 210 12.33 -19.51 -15.30
C GLY A 210 12.56 -19.10 -13.84
N LYS A 211 13.74 -18.57 -13.52
CA LYS A 211 14.13 -18.13 -12.16
C LYS A 211 13.69 -16.73 -11.80
N LEU A 212 13.08 -16.01 -12.74
CA LEU A 212 12.58 -14.66 -12.55
C LEU A 212 11.07 -14.68 -12.36
N GLY A 213 10.62 -14.64 -11.11
CA GLY A 213 9.18 -14.56 -10.81
C GLY A 213 8.55 -13.27 -11.33
N ALA A 214 7.24 -13.27 -11.60
CA ALA A 214 6.52 -12.14 -12.21
C ALA A 214 6.79 -10.79 -11.54
N LEU A 215 6.74 -10.72 -10.21
CA LEU A 215 7.01 -9.45 -9.49
C LEU A 215 8.44 -8.93 -9.76
N ALA A 216 9.42 -9.82 -9.81
CA ALA A 216 10.81 -9.44 -10.09
C ALA A 216 10.97 -9.01 -11.55
N LEU A 217 10.32 -9.70 -12.50
CA LEU A 217 10.28 -9.32 -13.90
C LEU A 217 9.73 -7.90 -14.06
N PHE A 218 8.51 -7.63 -13.59
CA PHE A 218 7.84 -6.34 -13.75
C PHE A 218 8.60 -5.19 -13.07
N ARG A 219 9.19 -5.42 -11.91
CA ARG A 219 9.99 -4.40 -11.20
C ARG A 219 11.32 -4.07 -11.88
N ASN A 220 11.83 -4.96 -12.71
CA ASN A 220 13.14 -4.80 -13.34
C ASN A 220 13.07 -4.55 -14.87
N LEU A 221 11.90 -4.29 -15.44
CA LEU A 221 11.77 -4.01 -16.88
C LEU A 221 12.71 -2.87 -17.31
N ARG A 222 12.75 -1.76 -16.58
CA ARG A 222 13.69 -0.65 -16.86
C ARG A 222 15.15 -1.11 -16.81
N ASN A 223 15.53 -1.87 -15.79
CA ASN A 223 16.90 -2.38 -15.66
C ASN A 223 17.29 -3.34 -16.79
N MET A 224 16.34 -4.11 -17.32
CA MET A 224 16.57 -5.00 -18.48
C MET A 224 16.74 -4.19 -19.75
N ILE A 225 15.96 -3.14 -19.94
CA ILE A 225 16.07 -2.21 -21.06
C ILE A 225 17.44 -1.51 -21.02
N GLU A 226 17.82 -0.97 -19.88
CA GLU A 226 19.13 -0.33 -19.66
C GLU A 226 20.30 -1.29 -19.85
N ALA A 227 20.08 -2.59 -19.65
CA ALA A 227 21.07 -3.65 -19.91
C ALA A 227 21.04 -4.17 -21.36
N ASP A 228 20.27 -3.53 -22.23
CA ASP A 228 20.14 -3.90 -23.65
C ASP A 228 19.68 -5.36 -23.86
N VAL A 229 18.78 -5.86 -22.99
CA VAL A 229 18.12 -7.15 -23.22
C VAL A 229 17.16 -7.00 -24.40
N ASP A 230 17.13 -8.01 -25.27
CA ASP A 230 16.26 -8.01 -26.44
C ASP A 230 14.78 -7.80 -26.04
N HIS A 231 14.13 -6.84 -26.68
CA HIS A 231 12.75 -6.48 -26.39
C HIS A 231 11.77 -7.63 -26.67
N ASP A 232 12.05 -8.53 -27.62
CA ASP A 232 11.21 -9.69 -27.90
C ASP A 232 11.32 -10.74 -26.80
N VAL A 233 12.52 -10.91 -26.22
CA VAL A 233 12.74 -11.75 -25.02
C VAL A 233 11.94 -11.22 -23.84
N ILE A 234 12.01 -9.91 -23.58
CA ILE A 234 11.26 -9.28 -22.50
C ILE A 234 9.74 -9.40 -22.76
N ARG A 235 9.29 -9.11 -23.98
CA ARG A 235 7.88 -9.20 -24.38
C ARG A 235 7.32 -10.59 -24.14
N LYS A 236 8.05 -11.61 -24.56
CA LYS A 236 7.69 -13.00 -24.34
C LYS A 236 7.63 -13.33 -22.85
N ALA A 237 8.64 -12.93 -22.08
CA ALA A 237 8.66 -13.15 -20.63
C ALA A 237 7.49 -12.48 -19.91
N ILE A 238 7.05 -11.29 -20.35
CA ILE A 238 5.86 -10.62 -19.81
C ILE A 238 4.61 -11.46 -20.11
N LEU A 239 4.40 -11.89 -21.36
CA LEU A 239 3.21 -12.64 -21.76
C LEU A 239 3.12 -14.01 -21.10
N ASP A 240 4.27 -14.66 -20.83
CA ASP A 240 4.36 -15.97 -20.19
C ASP A 240 4.32 -15.87 -18.64
N ALA A 241 4.30 -14.66 -18.07
CA ALA A 241 4.38 -14.48 -16.62
C ALA A 241 3.10 -14.90 -15.90
N ASP A 242 3.24 -15.70 -14.82
CA ASP A 242 2.15 -15.94 -13.88
C ASP A 242 1.85 -14.68 -13.04
N VAL A 243 0.84 -13.94 -13.47
CA VAL A 243 0.39 -12.70 -12.81
C VAL A 243 -0.66 -12.93 -11.73
N SER A 244 -1.00 -14.18 -11.40
CA SER A 244 -2.03 -14.50 -10.39
C SER A 244 -1.75 -13.89 -9.02
N LYS A 245 -0.48 -13.68 -8.68
CA LYS A 245 0.00 -13.07 -7.43
C LYS A 245 0.39 -11.60 -7.58
N LEU A 246 0.26 -11.02 -8.77
CA LEU A 246 0.46 -9.59 -8.98
C LEU A 246 -0.83 -8.84 -8.75
N ILE A 247 -0.70 -7.69 -8.12
CA ILE A 247 -1.81 -6.75 -8.04
C ILE A 247 -1.77 -5.82 -9.26
N PRO A 248 -2.92 -5.46 -9.86
CA PRO A 248 -3.01 -4.59 -11.05
C PRO A 248 -2.18 -3.31 -10.91
N PHE A 249 -2.12 -2.73 -9.72
CA PHE A 249 -1.32 -1.53 -9.45
C PHE A 249 0.20 -1.74 -9.71
N GLN A 250 0.74 -2.93 -9.46
CA GLN A 250 2.15 -3.25 -9.76
C GLN A 250 2.40 -3.30 -11.26
N MET A 251 1.43 -3.79 -12.04
CA MET A 251 1.49 -3.82 -13.50
C MET A 251 1.45 -2.39 -14.08
N ILE A 252 0.53 -1.56 -13.59
CA ILE A 252 0.44 -0.14 -14.00
C ILE A 252 1.77 0.57 -13.72
N SER A 253 2.34 0.29 -12.55
CA SER A 253 3.65 0.83 -12.19
C SER A 253 4.77 0.43 -13.16
N ALA A 254 4.79 -0.83 -13.55
CA ALA A 254 5.80 -1.33 -14.47
C ALA A 254 5.67 -0.68 -15.86
N ALA A 255 4.44 -0.50 -16.34
CA ALA A 255 4.17 0.16 -17.63
C ALA A 255 4.62 1.63 -17.65
N ILE A 256 4.42 2.37 -16.56
CA ILE A 256 4.90 3.76 -16.46
C ILE A 256 6.42 3.83 -16.65
N HIS A 257 7.17 2.87 -16.12
CA HIS A 257 8.64 2.82 -16.23
C HIS A 257 9.17 2.09 -17.47
N ALA A 258 8.29 1.39 -18.21
CA ALA A 258 8.65 0.65 -19.42
C ALA A 258 7.51 0.77 -20.47
N PRO A 259 7.23 2.00 -20.96
CA PRO A 259 6.07 2.28 -21.80
C PRO A 259 6.06 1.50 -23.13
N GLN A 260 7.22 1.04 -23.62
CA GLN A 260 7.32 0.20 -24.81
C GLN A 260 6.67 -1.18 -24.63
N PHE A 261 6.36 -1.60 -23.42
CA PHE A 261 5.64 -2.85 -23.09
C PHE A 261 4.24 -2.61 -22.55
N GLU A 262 3.76 -1.38 -22.59
CA GLU A 262 2.42 -0.99 -22.10
C GLU A 262 1.31 -1.87 -22.70
N PRO A 263 1.27 -2.17 -24.03
CA PRO A 263 0.19 -3.00 -24.60
C PRO A 263 0.13 -4.41 -24.00
N GLN A 264 1.27 -5.05 -23.76
CA GLN A 264 1.32 -6.41 -23.20
C GLN A 264 0.93 -6.39 -21.71
N ILE A 265 1.38 -5.38 -20.98
CA ILE A 265 1.05 -5.20 -19.57
C ILE A 265 -0.44 -4.89 -19.41
N GLU A 266 -1.02 -4.04 -20.25
CA GLU A 266 -2.44 -3.72 -20.27
C GLU A 266 -3.30 -4.96 -20.54
N GLN A 267 -2.91 -5.77 -21.50
CA GLN A 267 -3.59 -7.04 -21.83
C GLN A 267 -3.66 -7.96 -20.61
N LEU A 268 -2.53 -8.17 -19.91
CA LEU A 268 -2.47 -9.00 -18.71
C LEU A 268 -3.27 -8.40 -17.54
N MET A 269 -3.21 -7.08 -17.38
CA MET A 269 -3.99 -6.36 -16.36
C MET A 269 -5.49 -6.56 -16.59
N PHE A 270 -5.97 -6.42 -17.81
CA PHE A 270 -7.40 -6.64 -18.14
C PHE A 270 -7.82 -8.08 -17.93
N SER A 271 -6.97 -9.06 -18.28
CA SER A 271 -7.21 -10.47 -17.97
C SER A 271 -7.39 -10.66 -16.47
N ARG A 272 -6.47 -10.13 -15.66
CA ARG A 272 -6.52 -10.24 -14.20
C ARG A 272 -7.75 -9.55 -13.59
N LEU A 273 -8.11 -8.35 -14.05
CA LEU A 273 -9.30 -7.62 -13.61
C LEU A 273 -10.60 -8.31 -14.03
N GLY A 274 -10.59 -9.03 -15.16
CA GLY A 274 -11.71 -9.81 -15.66
C GLY A 274 -12.11 -10.98 -14.74
N GLU A 275 -11.16 -11.52 -13.99
CA GLU A 275 -11.38 -12.60 -13.00
C GLU A 275 -11.94 -12.10 -11.67
N MET A 276 -11.86 -10.78 -11.40
CA MET A 276 -12.32 -10.20 -10.15
C MET A 276 -13.84 -9.99 -10.14
N ARG A 277 -14.42 -10.02 -8.94
CA ARG A 277 -15.85 -9.78 -8.76
C ARG A 277 -16.21 -8.34 -9.13
N LYS A 278 -17.27 -8.17 -9.93
CA LYS A 278 -17.77 -6.85 -10.33
C LYS A 278 -18.61 -6.18 -9.24
N LEU A 279 -18.51 -4.86 -9.17
CA LEU A 279 -19.39 -4.01 -8.37
C LEU A 279 -20.71 -3.82 -9.13
N LYS A 280 -21.80 -4.35 -8.58
CA LYS A 280 -23.14 -4.29 -9.19
C LYS A 280 -23.73 -2.88 -9.07
N GLY A 281 -24.60 -2.55 -10.00
CA GLY A 281 -25.35 -1.30 -10.01
C GLY A 281 -24.50 -0.08 -10.38
N LYS A 282 -25.18 1.07 -10.43
CA LYS A 282 -24.57 2.31 -10.90
C LYS A 282 -23.54 2.88 -9.92
N THR A 283 -22.30 2.99 -10.39
CA THR A 283 -21.17 3.54 -9.64
C THR A 283 -20.73 4.87 -10.24
N ILE A 284 -20.68 5.90 -9.42
CA ILE A 284 -20.08 7.19 -9.76
C ILE A 284 -18.68 7.22 -9.16
N LEU A 285 -17.67 7.48 -9.99
CA LEU A 285 -16.30 7.73 -9.56
C LEU A 285 -15.93 9.18 -9.79
N LEU A 286 -15.54 9.89 -8.74
CA LEU A 286 -14.97 11.22 -8.77
C LEU A 286 -13.47 11.14 -8.54
N VAL A 287 -12.68 11.66 -9.46
CA VAL A 287 -11.21 11.69 -9.37
C VAL A 287 -10.74 13.13 -9.21
N ASP A 288 -10.02 13.37 -8.14
CA ASP A 288 -9.38 14.66 -7.86
C ASP A 288 -8.25 14.92 -8.86
N VAL A 289 -8.33 16.07 -9.53
CA VAL A 289 -7.28 16.57 -10.43
C VAL A 289 -6.84 17.99 -10.04
N SER A 290 -6.98 18.33 -8.76
CA SER A 290 -6.47 19.59 -8.20
C SER A 290 -4.93 19.67 -8.27
N GLY A 291 -4.39 20.87 -8.08
CA GLY A 291 -2.96 21.14 -8.19
C GLY A 291 -2.10 20.28 -7.26
N SER A 292 -2.57 19.98 -6.03
CA SER A 292 -1.89 19.12 -5.05
C SER A 292 -1.68 17.67 -5.53
N MET A 293 -2.52 17.21 -6.46
CA MET A 293 -2.40 15.88 -7.06
C MET A 293 -1.20 15.72 -7.99
N SER A 294 -0.55 16.82 -8.38
CA SER A 294 0.73 16.79 -9.13
C SER A 294 1.93 16.41 -8.26
N SER A 295 1.78 16.51 -6.95
CA SER A 295 2.86 16.22 -5.99
C SER A 295 3.24 14.74 -5.98
N PRO A 296 4.52 14.39 -5.72
CA PRO A 296 4.94 13.02 -5.54
C PRO A 296 4.23 12.40 -4.31
N ILE A 297 4.08 11.09 -4.33
CA ILE A 297 3.49 10.34 -3.18
C ILE A 297 4.42 10.43 -1.97
N SER A 298 5.74 10.44 -2.21
CA SER A 298 6.79 10.61 -1.21
C SER A 298 8.05 11.15 -1.87
N ASP A 299 9.00 11.63 -1.07
CA ASP A 299 10.27 12.20 -1.55
C ASP A 299 11.12 11.25 -2.40
N LYS A 300 10.94 9.94 -2.22
CA LYS A 300 11.67 8.90 -2.96
C LYS A 300 10.88 8.31 -4.12
N SER A 301 9.66 8.78 -4.33
CA SER A 301 8.78 8.27 -5.37
C SER A 301 8.77 9.19 -6.59
N GLU A 302 9.03 8.64 -7.76
CA GLU A 302 8.81 9.33 -9.04
C GLU A 302 7.31 9.42 -9.39
N ARG A 303 6.43 8.74 -8.61
CA ARG A 303 4.99 8.74 -8.85
C ARG A 303 4.31 9.89 -8.17
N ARG A 304 3.40 10.51 -8.89
CA ARG A 304 2.53 11.56 -8.38
C ARG A 304 1.24 10.97 -7.82
N ARG A 305 0.54 11.72 -7.00
CA ARG A 305 -0.79 11.34 -6.48
C ARG A 305 -1.80 11.11 -7.60
N CYS A 306 -1.73 11.90 -8.67
CA CYS A 306 -2.58 11.70 -9.85
C CYS A 306 -2.34 10.36 -10.53
N ASP A 307 -1.10 9.85 -10.57
CA ASP A 307 -0.81 8.54 -11.15
C ASP A 307 -1.50 7.42 -10.35
N VAL A 308 -1.58 7.59 -9.02
CA VAL A 308 -2.33 6.69 -8.14
C VAL A 308 -3.83 6.81 -8.36
N ALA A 309 -4.37 8.04 -8.36
CA ALA A 309 -5.79 8.28 -8.54
C ALA A 309 -6.28 7.79 -9.91
N ALA A 310 -5.51 8.03 -10.97
CA ALA A 310 -5.79 7.52 -12.30
C ALA A 310 -5.73 5.99 -12.37
N SER A 311 -4.76 5.36 -11.67
CA SER A 311 -4.68 3.90 -11.57
C SER A 311 -5.91 3.32 -10.87
N MET A 312 -6.39 3.96 -9.80
CA MET A 312 -7.63 3.56 -9.13
C MET A 312 -8.84 3.72 -10.08
N ALA A 313 -8.87 4.77 -10.89
CA ALA A 313 -9.92 4.97 -11.90
C ALA A 313 -9.89 3.88 -12.98
N MET A 314 -8.70 3.49 -13.47
CA MET A 314 -8.54 2.38 -14.41
C MET A 314 -9.13 1.08 -13.86
N ILE A 315 -8.77 0.73 -12.62
CA ILE A 315 -9.23 -0.49 -11.95
C ILE A 315 -10.75 -0.41 -11.71
N CYS A 316 -11.24 0.71 -11.18
CA CYS A 316 -12.67 0.92 -10.92
C CYS A 316 -13.50 0.79 -12.20
N ARG A 317 -13.02 1.34 -13.32
CA ARG A 317 -13.67 1.24 -14.63
C ARG A 317 -13.93 -0.21 -15.02
N GLU A 318 -12.96 -1.08 -14.80
CA GLU A 318 -13.04 -2.49 -15.15
C GLU A 318 -13.87 -3.31 -14.16
N LEU A 319 -13.93 -2.88 -12.89
CA LEU A 319 -14.65 -3.61 -11.84
C LEU A 319 -16.10 -3.16 -11.66
N CYS A 320 -16.56 -2.08 -12.31
CA CYS A 320 -17.96 -1.63 -12.23
C CYS A 320 -18.78 -2.16 -13.43
N GLU A 321 -20.00 -2.64 -13.17
CA GLU A 321 -20.95 -3.01 -14.21
C GLU A 321 -21.46 -1.77 -14.98
N ASP A 322 -21.81 -0.71 -14.24
CA ASP A 322 -22.31 0.56 -14.78
C ASP A 322 -21.54 1.73 -14.14
N GLY A 323 -20.37 2.05 -14.69
CA GLY A 323 -19.42 3.01 -14.14
C GLY A 323 -19.37 4.34 -14.86
N TYR A 324 -19.57 5.45 -14.14
CA TYR A 324 -19.45 6.83 -14.62
C TYR A 324 -18.26 7.50 -13.96
N ILE A 325 -17.30 7.97 -14.75
CA ILE A 325 -16.08 8.61 -14.25
C ILE A 325 -16.16 10.11 -14.50
N PHE A 326 -15.92 10.88 -13.46
CA PHE A 326 -15.80 12.34 -13.48
C PHE A 326 -14.49 12.74 -12.84
N ILE A 327 -13.95 13.86 -13.25
CA ILE A 327 -12.83 14.55 -12.62
C ILE A 327 -13.35 15.82 -11.95
N PHE A 328 -12.68 16.26 -10.91
CA PHE A 328 -13.00 17.55 -10.28
C PHE A 328 -11.75 18.27 -9.79
N ASN A 329 -11.84 19.58 -9.85
CA ASN A 329 -10.94 20.57 -9.27
C ASN A 329 -11.81 21.79 -8.86
N ASP A 330 -11.64 22.96 -9.47
CA ASP A 330 -12.57 24.10 -9.34
C ASP A 330 -13.93 23.80 -9.97
N ARG A 331 -14.01 22.84 -10.87
CA ARG A 331 -15.20 22.42 -11.61
C ARG A 331 -15.24 20.91 -11.79
N MET A 332 -16.42 20.37 -11.97
CA MET A 332 -16.60 18.98 -12.36
C MET A 332 -16.57 18.83 -13.89
N GLY A 333 -15.81 17.85 -14.37
CA GLY A 333 -15.75 17.44 -15.76
C GLY A 333 -16.13 15.97 -15.96
N SER A 334 -16.81 15.64 -17.04
CA SER A 334 -17.06 14.24 -17.43
C SER A 334 -15.84 13.67 -18.17
N VAL A 335 -15.52 12.41 -17.90
CA VAL A 335 -14.47 11.70 -18.60
C VAL A 335 -15.09 10.84 -19.70
N PRO A 336 -14.61 10.94 -20.96
CA PRO A 336 -15.03 10.05 -22.04
C PRO A 336 -14.84 8.57 -21.67
N PRO A 337 -15.57 7.63 -22.30
CA PRO A 337 -15.51 6.21 -21.97
C PRO A 337 -14.19 5.55 -22.44
N ARG A 338 -13.05 6.07 -21.95
CA ARG A 338 -11.72 5.49 -22.17
C ARG A 338 -11.43 4.42 -21.14
N ARG A 339 -10.50 3.52 -21.47
CA ARG A 339 -10.05 2.40 -20.63
C ARG A 339 -8.53 2.42 -20.54
N GLY A 340 -7.99 1.65 -19.60
CA GLY A 340 -6.57 1.41 -19.47
C GLY A 340 -5.72 2.67 -19.39
N PHE A 341 -4.56 2.64 -20.00
CA PHE A 341 -3.60 3.74 -19.93
C PHE A 341 -4.09 5.02 -20.64
N ALA A 342 -4.95 4.89 -21.67
CA ALA A 342 -5.59 6.04 -22.31
C ALA A 342 -6.50 6.81 -21.34
N LEU A 343 -7.10 6.14 -20.35
CA LEU A 343 -7.86 6.79 -19.27
C LEU A 343 -6.91 7.48 -18.28
N ARG A 344 -5.81 6.83 -17.89
CA ARG A 344 -4.77 7.43 -17.04
C ARG A 344 -4.24 8.73 -17.63
N ASP A 345 -3.83 8.70 -18.88
CA ASP A 345 -3.22 9.85 -19.55
C ASP A 345 -4.17 11.05 -19.63
N LEU A 346 -5.45 10.79 -19.88
CA LEU A 346 -6.47 11.82 -19.86
C LEU A 346 -6.60 12.44 -18.47
N ILE A 347 -6.71 11.64 -17.40
CA ILE A 347 -6.85 12.13 -16.03
C ILE A 347 -5.61 12.92 -15.62
N CYS A 348 -4.41 12.37 -15.82
CA CYS A 348 -3.15 13.01 -15.44
C CYS A 348 -2.83 14.26 -16.28
N GLY A 349 -3.38 14.38 -17.49
CA GLY A 349 -3.23 15.54 -18.35
C GLY A 349 -4.13 16.73 -17.99
N THR A 350 -5.07 16.58 -17.05
CA THR A 350 -6.03 17.62 -16.67
C THR A 350 -5.78 18.29 -15.32
N ILE A 351 -4.61 18.06 -14.71
CA ILE A 351 -4.31 18.56 -13.36
C ILE A 351 -4.18 20.08 -13.35
N ASN A 352 -5.01 20.75 -12.58
CA ASN A 352 -4.95 22.19 -12.27
C ASN A 352 -5.95 22.59 -11.18
N GLY A 353 -5.89 23.84 -10.73
CA GLY A 353 -6.91 24.46 -9.87
C GLY A 353 -6.91 24.00 -8.42
N GLY A 354 -7.95 24.39 -7.70
CA GLY A 354 -8.21 24.06 -6.30
C GLY A 354 -9.01 22.77 -6.13
N THR A 355 -9.44 22.48 -4.90
CA THR A 355 -10.17 21.26 -4.54
C THR A 355 -11.57 21.62 -4.03
N PHE A 356 -12.60 21.48 -4.87
CA PHE A 356 -14.00 21.81 -4.54
C PHE A 356 -14.90 20.57 -4.69
N LEU A 357 -14.74 19.60 -3.80
CA LEU A 357 -15.50 18.35 -3.80
C LEU A 357 -16.99 18.56 -3.53
N GLY A 358 -17.35 19.50 -2.64
CA GLY A 358 -18.73 19.81 -2.31
C GLY A 358 -19.50 20.32 -3.54
N GLY A 359 -18.90 21.23 -4.32
CA GLY A 359 -19.45 21.72 -5.58
C GLY A 359 -19.62 20.61 -6.61
N ALA A 360 -18.64 19.69 -6.73
CA ALA A 360 -18.73 18.54 -7.61
C ALA A 360 -19.89 17.59 -7.23
N LEU A 361 -20.08 17.32 -5.94
CA LEU A 361 -21.20 16.50 -5.45
C LEU A 361 -22.56 17.14 -5.71
N GLU A 362 -22.69 18.47 -5.60
CA GLU A 362 -23.90 19.18 -5.94
C GLU A 362 -24.23 19.10 -7.45
N ALA A 363 -23.22 19.21 -8.30
CA ALA A 363 -23.38 19.02 -9.75
C ALA A 363 -23.85 17.59 -10.06
N LEU A 364 -23.30 16.58 -9.40
CA LEU A 364 -23.74 15.18 -9.53
C LEU A 364 -25.19 14.99 -9.08
N ARG A 365 -25.61 15.57 -7.95
CA ARG A 365 -27.01 15.49 -7.49
C ARG A 365 -27.98 16.03 -8.51
N LYS A 366 -27.64 17.12 -9.20
CA LYS A 366 -28.44 17.67 -10.28
C LYS A 366 -28.48 16.73 -11.49
N MET A 367 -27.34 16.20 -11.90
CA MET A 367 -27.19 15.32 -13.09
C MET A 367 -27.89 13.96 -12.91
N PHE A 368 -27.83 13.40 -11.71
CA PHE A 368 -28.41 12.09 -11.38
C PHE A 368 -29.75 12.20 -10.64
N ARG A 369 -30.40 13.35 -10.67
CA ARG A 369 -31.70 13.55 -10.02
C ARG A 369 -32.74 12.54 -10.55
N GLY A 370 -33.36 11.79 -9.63
CA GLY A 370 -34.35 10.74 -9.97
C GLY A 370 -33.74 9.45 -10.54
N LYS A 371 -32.42 9.32 -10.58
CA LYS A 371 -31.73 8.08 -10.97
C LYS A 371 -31.22 7.38 -9.71
N GLU A 372 -31.38 6.06 -9.67
CA GLU A 372 -30.77 5.25 -8.61
C GLU A 372 -29.27 5.17 -8.81
N VAL A 373 -28.51 5.47 -7.77
CA VAL A 373 -27.05 5.37 -7.71
C VAL A 373 -26.70 4.45 -6.57
N ALA A 374 -26.06 3.34 -6.87
CA ALA A 374 -25.68 2.37 -5.83
C ALA A 374 -24.55 2.95 -4.95
N ARG A 375 -23.56 3.60 -5.55
CA ARG A 375 -22.44 4.18 -4.79
C ARG A 375 -21.76 5.34 -5.49
N THR A 376 -21.12 6.17 -4.65
CA THR A 376 -20.18 7.21 -5.07
C THR A 376 -18.82 6.89 -4.46
N ILE A 377 -17.80 6.78 -5.31
CA ILE A 377 -16.38 6.59 -4.92
C ILE A 377 -15.64 7.88 -5.25
N VAL A 378 -14.90 8.42 -4.29
CA VAL A 378 -14.06 9.61 -4.48
C VAL A 378 -12.60 9.20 -4.27
N VAL A 379 -11.70 9.59 -5.16
CA VAL A 379 -10.25 9.42 -5.00
C VAL A 379 -9.62 10.80 -4.92
N THR A 380 -9.08 11.15 -3.75
CA THR A 380 -8.61 12.51 -3.43
C THR A 380 -7.56 12.49 -2.32
N ASP A 381 -6.88 13.59 -2.08
CA ASP A 381 -6.07 13.82 -0.88
C ASP A 381 -6.88 14.38 0.32
N GLU A 382 -8.21 14.42 0.18
CA GLU A 382 -9.20 14.84 1.18
C GLU A 382 -9.06 16.30 1.67
N GLN A 383 -8.41 17.18 0.93
CA GLN A 383 -8.14 18.55 1.33
C GLN A 383 -9.09 19.54 0.63
N SER A 384 -10.41 19.28 0.69
CA SER A 384 -11.42 20.14 0.08
C SER A 384 -11.49 21.51 0.74
N ALA A 385 -11.60 22.56 -0.07
CA ALA A 385 -11.77 23.95 0.36
C ALA A 385 -13.23 24.27 0.75
N ASP A 386 -14.19 23.47 0.28
CA ASP A 386 -15.62 23.67 0.54
C ASP A 386 -16.21 22.58 1.45
N VAL A 387 -17.47 22.76 1.81
CA VAL A 387 -18.21 21.80 2.67
C VAL A 387 -18.62 20.59 1.85
N VAL A 388 -18.14 19.43 2.24
CA VAL A 388 -18.44 18.16 1.57
C VAL A 388 -19.74 17.58 2.10
N GLY A 389 -20.75 17.50 1.24
CA GLY A 389 -22.06 16.91 1.56
C GLY A 389 -22.05 15.38 1.55
N PRO A 390 -23.22 14.74 1.81
CA PRO A 390 -23.34 13.29 1.78
C PRO A 390 -23.13 12.72 0.38
N PRO A 391 -22.77 11.43 0.23
CA PRO A 391 -22.67 10.77 -1.07
C PRO A 391 -24.04 10.58 -1.75
N LEU A 392 -24.05 10.24 -3.04
CA LEU A 392 -25.19 9.62 -3.71
C LEU A 392 -25.04 8.10 -3.56
N GLY A 393 -26.00 7.44 -2.93
CA GLY A 393 -25.91 6.04 -2.55
C GLY A 393 -24.88 5.80 -1.43
N LEU A 394 -24.23 4.64 -1.42
CA LEU A 394 -23.15 4.34 -0.50
C LEU A 394 -21.92 5.20 -0.86
N GLY A 395 -21.26 5.75 0.13
CA GLY A 395 -20.12 6.66 -0.09
C GLY A 395 -18.79 6.07 0.35
N TYR A 396 -17.81 6.08 -0.55
CA TYR A 396 -16.43 5.64 -0.29
C TYR A 396 -15.46 6.77 -0.65
N MET A 397 -14.60 7.10 0.29
CA MET A 397 -13.56 8.11 0.06
C MET A 397 -12.19 7.46 0.18
N ILE A 398 -11.47 7.39 -0.93
CA ILE A 398 -10.14 6.79 -1.03
C ILE A 398 -9.13 7.94 -0.91
N ASP A 399 -8.41 7.95 0.21
CA ASP A 399 -7.39 8.94 0.50
C ASP A 399 -6.02 8.46 -0.03
N VAL A 400 -5.39 9.31 -0.82
CA VAL A 400 -4.08 9.05 -1.43
C VAL A 400 -2.93 9.81 -0.78
N ALA A 401 -3.18 10.62 0.25
CA ALA A 401 -2.17 11.50 0.84
C ALA A 401 -1.93 11.33 2.35
N GLY A 402 -2.94 10.88 3.12
CA GLY A 402 -2.77 10.55 4.54
C GLY A 402 -2.62 11.69 5.51
N TYR A 403 -3.02 12.93 5.16
CA TYR A 403 -2.98 14.05 6.13
C TYR A 403 -3.87 13.79 7.34
N GLN A 404 -3.50 14.36 8.51
CA GLN A 404 -4.18 14.10 9.79
C GLN A 404 -5.66 14.47 9.82
N ASN A 405 -6.07 15.51 9.11
CA ASN A 405 -7.45 15.97 8.99
C ASN A 405 -7.97 15.75 7.57
N GLY A 406 -9.25 15.47 7.43
CA GLY A 406 -9.86 15.26 6.12
C GLY A 406 -11.38 15.23 6.19
N VAL A 407 -12.01 15.09 5.02
CA VAL A 407 -13.47 15.13 4.84
C VAL A 407 -14.11 13.73 4.72
N GLY A 408 -13.32 12.67 4.69
CA GLY A 408 -13.72 11.30 4.38
C GLY A 408 -14.39 10.52 5.52
N TYR A 409 -15.06 11.20 6.45
CA TYR A 409 -15.77 10.60 7.57
C TYR A 409 -17.26 10.97 7.58
N GLY A 410 -17.98 10.60 8.63
CA GLY A 410 -19.42 10.87 8.74
C GLY A 410 -20.24 9.88 7.91
N LYS A 411 -20.89 10.36 6.85
CA LYS A 411 -21.66 9.52 5.90
C LYS A 411 -20.80 8.81 4.86
N TRP A 412 -19.51 9.09 4.82
CA TRP A 412 -18.54 8.46 3.95
C TRP A 412 -17.82 7.33 4.67
N THR A 413 -17.63 6.21 3.99
CA THR A 413 -16.68 5.17 4.40
C THR A 413 -15.32 5.56 3.88
N ARG A 414 -14.45 6.02 4.79
CA ARG A 414 -13.10 6.37 4.43
C ARG A 414 -12.25 5.12 4.29
N ILE A 415 -11.53 5.05 3.18
CA ILE A 415 -10.57 4.00 2.89
C ILE A 415 -9.21 4.66 2.76
N SER A 416 -8.30 4.29 3.65
CA SER A 416 -6.93 4.74 3.58
C SER A 416 -6.12 3.74 2.77
N GLY A 417 -5.33 4.26 1.84
CA GLY A 417 -4.51 3.44 0.96
C GLY A 417 -5.13 3.21 -0.42
N TRP A 418 -4.28 2.76 -1.30
CA TRP A 418 -4.54 2.68 -2.73
C TRP A 418 -3.98 1.35 -3.29
N SER A 419 -4.67 0.28 -3.01
CA SER A 419 -4.40 -1.03 -3.62
C SER A 419 -5.69 -1.61 -4.17
N ASP A 420 -5.57 -2.65 -4.98
CA ASP A 420 -6.73 -3.36 -5.55
C ASP A 420 -7.64 -3.93 -4.47
N SER A 421 -7.10 -4.20 -3.28
CA SER A 421 -7.86 -4.65 -2.11
C SER A 421 -8.92 -3.65 -1.64
N VAL A 422 -8.85 -2.39 -2.07
CA VAL A 422 -9.90 -1.39 -1.84
C VAL A 422 -11.23 -1.85 -2.44
N PHE A 423 -11.20 -2.37 -3.66
CA PHE A 423 -12.42 -2.83 -4.34
C PHE A 423 -12.95 -4.14 -3.76
N GLU A 424 -12.08 -5.05 -3.34
CA GLU A 424 -12.47 -6.24 -2.59
C GLU A 424 -13.11 -5.87 -1.24
N PHE A 425 -12.56 -4.87 -0.55
CA PHE A 425 -13.10 -4.35 0.69
C PHE A 425 -14.49 -3.73 0.49
N ILE A 426 -14.69 -2.89 -0.54
CA ILE A 426 -15.99 -2.32 -0.90
C ILE A 426 -16.99 -3.45 -1.18
N THR A 427 -16.61 -4.43 -2.00
CA THR A 427 -17.47 -5.58 -2.33
C THR A 427 -17.90 -6.36 -1.09
N LYS A 428 -16.99 -6.56 -0.14
CA LYS A 428 -17.30 -7.26 1.12
C LYS A 428 -18.24 -6.44 2.00
N LEU A 429 -17.97 -5.15 2.18
CA LEU A 429 -18.85 -4.27 2.97
C LEU A 429 -20.28 -4.27 2.44
N GLU A 430 -20.44 -4.22 1.11
CA GLU A 430 -21.77 -4.23 0.49
C GLU A 430 -22.47 -5.58 0.62
N SER A 431 -21.74 -6.69 0.52
CA SER A 431 -22.29 -8.03 0.74
C SER A 431 -22.77 -8.24 2.18
N ASP A 432 -22.03 -7.69 3.15
CA ASP A 432 -22.40 -7.75 4.56
C ASP A 432 -23.65 -6.90 4.85
N HIS A 433 -23.82 -5.77 4.14
CA HIS A 433 -25.04 -4.96 4.23
C HIS A 433 -26.26 -5.64 3.60
N GLU A 434 -26.12 -6.32 2.45
CA GLU A 434 -27.21 -7.07 1.80
C GLU A 434 -27.70 -8.25 2.66
N SER A 435 -26.84 -8.82 3.50
CA SER A 435 -27.20 -9.94 4.39
C SER A 435 -27.91 -9.51 5.69
N LEU A 436 -27.96 -8.21 5.98
CA LEU A 436 -28.57 -7.63 7.19
C LEU A 436 -29.92 -6.94 6.90
N VAL A 437 -30.32 -6.85 5.63
CA VAL A 437 -31.61 -6.34 5.16
C VAL A 437 -32.50 -7.49 4.68
#